data_5508c76fa48f192387e501928dda5297
#
_entry.id   5508c76fa48f192387e501928dda5297
#
_cell.length_a   1.000
_cell.length_b   1.000
_cell.length_c   1.000
_cell.angle_alpha   90.00
_cell.angle_beta   90.00
_cell.angle_gamma   90.00
#
_symmetry.space_group_name_H-M   'P 1'
#
loop_
_entity.id
_entity.type
_entity.pdbx_description
1 polymer ?
#
loop_
_entity_poly.entity_id
_entity_poly.type
_entity_poly.pdbx_seq_one_letter_code
_entity_poly.pdbx_strand_id
1 'polypeptide(L)'
;MADHNAHTYFGQEVMKRLPRDLRSHCTADLPAFHLGLYGPDPLIFSFQTKKTSDKLHKQWRNVSLPALSKALRHGDATQRSFAAGYLLHLLLDDTVHPPIYRWMEEGASHFRMEVALDLILLEEQRRANSPKVHTEGKERTARTAAGFIHPVKERKYLSGLWRMATLSNRFCGPGQAVSGVLRQRDKTLAHELRDRMEAQILPAERELEGLLMPAAEPKVELRKVI
;
A
#
# COMPACT_ATOMS: atom_id res chain seq x y z
N MET A 1 -7.95 -9.34 -1.52
CA MET A 1 -7.72 -8.96 -0.13
C MET A 1 -6.86 -9.93 0.66
N ALA A 2 -6.22 -10.81 -0.01
CA ALA A 2 -5.15 -11.63 0.54
C ALA A 2 -3.80 -10.90 0.50
N ASP A 3 -3.72 -9.86 -0.23
CA ASP A 3 -2.60 -9.03 -0.66
C ASP A 3 -1.93 -8.15 0.45
N HIS A 4 -2.38 -8.20 1.71
CA HIS A 4 -1.75 -7.38 2.73
C HIS A 4 -0.29 -7.78 3.03
N ASN A 5 0.09 -9.03 2.74
CA ASN A 5 1.48 -9.47 2.87
C ASN A 5 2.34 -8.87 1.75
N ALA A 6 1.82 -8.82 0.51
CA ALA A 6 2.50 -8.19 -0.61
C ALA A 6 2.76 -6.71 -0.36
N HIS A 7 1.75 -5.95 0.08
CA HIS A 7 1.92 -4.53 0.45
C HIS A 7 2.92 -4.34 1.60
N THR A 8 2.86 -5.20 2.61
CA THR A 8 3.79 -5.14 3.74
C THR A 8 5.23 -5.44 3.31
N TYR A 9 5.41 -6.48 2.51
CA TYR A 9 6.71 -6.85 1.95
C TYR A 9 7.27 -5.73 1.07
N PHE A 10 6.49 -5.26 0.11
CA PHE A 10 6.89 -4.18 -0.79
C PHE A 10 7.30 -2.92 -0.04
N GLY A 11 6.47 -2.48 0.91
CA GLY A 11 6.78 -1.31 1.73
C GLY A 11 8.07 -1.48 2.54
N GLN A 12 8.32 -2.66 3.10
CA GLN A 12 9.55 -2.95 3.82
C GLN A 12 10.78 -2.95 2.91
N GLU A 13 10.68 -3.52 1.70
CA GLU A 13 11.80 -3.55 0.75
C GLU A 13 12.14 -2.14 0.25
N VAL A 14 11.16 -1.30 -0.05
CA VAL A 14 11.40 0.11 -0.38
C VAL A 14 12.06 0.84 0.79
N MET A 15 11.55 0.67 2.02
CA MET A 15 12.14 1.33 3.20
C MET A 15 13.59 0.90 3.46
N LYS A 16 13.99 -0.34 3.17
CA LYS A 16 15.38 -0.80 3.34
C LYS A 16 16.36 -0.06 2.41
N ARG A 17 15.90 0.39 1.24
CA ARG A 17 16.73 1.09 0.24
C ARG A 17 16.87 2.57 0.52
N LEU A 18 15.86 3.20 1.12
CA LEU A 18 15.92 4.62 1.45
C LEU A 18 17.12 4.96 2.35
N PRO A 19 17.75 6.12 2.15
CA PRO A 19 18.70 6.71 3.09
C PRO A 19 18.14 6.68 4.52
N ARG A 20 19.01 6.45 5.50
CA ARG A 20 18.60 6.24 6.90
C ARG A 20 17.70 7.36 7.42
N ASP A 21 18.01 8.60 7.10
CA ASP A 21 17.26 9.77 7.59
C ASP A 21 15.86 9.82 6.99
N LEU A 22 15.72 9.59 5.67
CA LEU A 22 14.42 9.53 5.00
C LEU A 22 13.59 8.34 5.49
N ARG A 23 14.22 7.18 5.67
CA ARG A 23 13.55 6.02 6.26
C ARG A 23 13.04 6.32 7.66
N SER A 24 13.88 6.89 8.54
CA SER A 24 13.47 7.27 9.90
C SER A 24 12.35 8.30 9.89
N HIS A 25 12.36 9.21 8.92
CA HIS A 25 11.31 10.21 8.74
C HIS A 25 9.96 9.56 8.33
N CYS A 26 9.99 8.58 7.42
CA CYS A 26 8.79 7.86 6.96
C CYS A 26 8.25 6.85 7.97
N THR A 27 9.06 6.36 8.90
CA THR A 27 8.68 5.33 9.86
C THR A 27 8.74 5.81 11.32
N ALA A 28 8.71 7.12 11.54
CA ALA A 28 8.72 7.73 12.88
C ALA A 28 7.52 7.28 13.73
N ASP A 29 6.40 6.93 13.10
CA ASP A 29 5.24 6.25 13.69
C ASP A 29 5.00 4.95 12.92
N LEU A 30 5.70 3.89 13.33
CA LEU A 30 5.66 2.61 12.63
C LEU A 30 4.26 2.00 12.54
N PRO A 31 3.40 2.02 13.58
CA PRO A 31 2.00 1.62 13.46
C PRO A 31 1.24 2.39 12.38
N ALA A 32 1.44 3.71 12.28
CA ALA A 32 0.79 4.51 11.24
C ALA A 32 1.30 4.16 9.84
N PHE A 33 2.60 3.90 9.67
CA PHE A 33 3.17 3.41 8.42
C PHE A 33 2.51 2.10 7.97
N HIS A 34 2.44 1.10 8.86
CA HIS A 34 1.79 -0.17 8.55
C HIS A 34 0.31 -0.02 8.20
N LEU A 35 -0.42 0.86 8.89
CA LEU A 35 -1.82 1.14 8.55
C LEU A 35 -1.95 1.87 7.21
N GLY A 36 -0.97 2.69 6.86
CA GLY A 36 -0.87 3.32 5.53
C GLY A 36 -0.74 2.29 4.41
N LEU A 37 0.02 1.20 4.63
CA LEU A 37 0.18 0.12 3.65
C LEU A 37 -1.14 -0.61 3.29
N TYR A 38 -2.22 -0.39 4.03
CA TYR A 38 -3.55 -0.84 3.64
C TYR A 38 -4.29 0.17 2.78
N GLY A 39 -3.76 1.37 2.61
CA GLY A 39 -4.28 2.40 1.72
C GLY A 39 -5.78 2.64 1.89
N PRO A 40 -6.53 2.70 0.77
CA PRO A 40 -7.98 2.84 0.79
C PRO A 40 -8.74 1.52 0.95
N ASP A 41 -8.10 0.35 1.02
CA ASP A 41 -8.72 -0.97 1.10
C ASP A 41 -9.72 -1.16 2.23
N PRO A 42 -9.50 -0.62 3.45
CA PRO A 42 -10.52 -0.69 4.50
C PRO A 42 -11.90 -0.21 4.05
N LEU A 43 -11.95 0.69 3.06
CA LEU A 43 -13.20 1.26 2.53
C LEU A 43 -13.98 0.29 1.63
N ILE A 44 -13.34 -0.73 1.07
CA ILE A 44 -13.98 -1.77 0.26
C ILE A 44 -15.00 -2.57 1.09
N PHE A 45 -14.72 -2.72 2.39
CA PHE A 45 -15.56 -3.51 3.31
C PHE A 45 -16.84 -2.86 3.77
N SER A 46 -17.12 -1.66 3.32
CA SER A 46 -18.38 -1.00 3.55
C SER A 46 -19.04 -0.70 2.21
N PHE A 47 -20.26 -1.24 2.00
CA PHE A 47 -21.02 -0.99 0.77
C PHE A 47 -21.16 0.52 0.45
N GLN A 48 -21.25 1.34 1.50
CA GLN A 48 -21.37 2.80 1.35
C GLN A 48 -20.09 3.50 0.91
N THR A 49 -18.91 2.88 1.09
CA THR A 49 -17.60 3.49 0.81
C THR A 49 -16.82 2.80 -0.31
N LYS A 50 -17.33 1.69 -0.86
CA LYS A 50 -16.69 0.98 -1.96
C LYS A 50 -16.40 1.88 -3.16
N LYS A 51 -17.38 2.68 -3.61
CA LYS A 51 -17.17 3.62 -4.72
C LYS A 51 -16.09 4.67 -4.41
N THR A 52 -15.95 5.06 -3.15
CA THR A 52 -14.88 5.96 -2.72
C THR A 52 -13.54 5.27 -2.80
N SER A 53 -13.41 4.02 -2.33
CA SER A 53 -12.21 3.23 -2.47
C SER A 53 -11.81 3.09 -3.94
N ASP A 54 -12.74 2.67 -4.81
CA ASP A 54 -12.49 2.54 -6.25
C ASP A 54 -11.96 3.84 -6.88
N LYS A 55 -12.52 5.00 -6.48
CA LYS A 55 -12.04 6.30 -6.94
C LYS A 55 -10.63 6.61 -6.45
N LEU A 56 -10.34 6.32 -5.18
CA LEU A 56 -9.05 6.56 -4.56
C LEU A 56 -7.94 5.70 -5.19
N HIS A 57 -8.23 4.47 -5.62
CA HIS A 57 -7.30 3.65 -6.37
C HIS A 57 -7.12 4.13 -7.82
N LYS A 58 -8.23 4.31 -8.57
CA LYS A 58 -8.17 4.59 -10.01
C LYS A 58 -7.70 6.00 -10.36
N GLN A 59 -7.92 6.97 -9.48
CA GLN A 59 -7.64 8.39 -9.71
C GLN A 59 -6.66 8.96 -8.66
N TRP A 60 -5.86 8.11 -8.03
CA TRP A 60 -5.06 8.48 -6.87
C TRP A 60 -4.08 9.62 -7.14
N ARG A 61 -3.49 9.69 -8.34
CA ARG A 61 -2.56 10.77 -8.70
C ARG A 61 -3.22 12.15 -8.64
N ASN A 62 -4.50 12.22 -8.98
CA ASN A 62 -5.26 13.48 -8.97
C ASN A 62 -5.99 13.72 -7.63
N VAL A 63 -6.36 12.66 -6.92
CA VAL A 63 -7.23 12.74 -5.73
C VAL A 63 -6.43 12.64 -4.44
N SER A 64 -5.55 11.65 -4.32
CA SER A 64 -4.82 11.35 -3.08
C SER A 64 -3.45 11.98 -3.04
N LEU A 65 -2.71 11.97 -4.15
CA LEU A 65 -1.31 12.40 -4.20
C LEU A 65 -1.07 13.83 -3.68
N PRO A 66 -1.91 14.86 -3.97
CA PRO A 66 -1.69 16.19 -3.42
C PRO A 66 -1.72 16.23 -1.89
N ALA A 67 -2.66 15.51 -1.27
CA ALA A 67 -2.77 15.43 0.18
C ALA A 67 -1.63 14.61 0.79
N LEU A 68 -1.26 13.48 0.17
CA LEU A 68 -0.14 12.65 0.58
C LEU A 68 1.18 13.42 0.51
N SER A 69 1.44 14.13 -0.59
CA SER A 69 2.64 14.97 -0.76
C SER A 69 2.73 16.07 0.31
N LYS A 70 1.61 16.72 0.62
CA LYS A 70 1.55 17.71 1.69
C LYS A 70 1.88 17.08 3.04
N ALA A 71 1.32 15.91 3.34
CA ALA A 71 1.56 15.20 4.58
C ALA A 71 3.01 14.72 4.72
N LEU A 72 3.59 14.20 3.65
CA LEU A 72 4.98 13.76 3.62
C LEU A 72 5.95 14.91 3.95
N ARG A 73 5.69 16.12 3.46
CA ARG A 73 6.57 17.27 3.64
C ARG A 73 6.32 18.02 4.94
N HIS A 74 5.06 18.19 5.33
CA HIS A 74 4.64 19.14 6.37
C HIS A 74 3.81 18.52 7.49
N GLY A 75 3.50 17.21 7.40
CA GLY A 75 2.72 16.51 8.41
C GLY A 75 3.50 16.26 9.71
N ASP A 76 2.80 15.91 10.77
CA ASP A 76 3.40 15.33 11.97
C ASP A 76 3.92 13.90 11.70
N ALA A 77 4.55 13.28 12.70
CA ALA A 77 5.12 11.93 12.56
C ALA A 77 4.08 10.89 12.11
N THR A 78 2.86 10.94 12.67
CA THR A 78 1.77 10.01 12.32
C THR A 78 1.30 10.24 10.88
N GLN A 79 1.12 11.51 10.51
CA GLN A 79 0.68 11.89 9.16
C GLN A 79 1.70 11.49 8.10
N ARG A 80 2.97 11.77 8.33
CA ARG A 80 4.05 11.39 7.40
C ARG A 80 4.15 9.89 7.22
N SER A 81 4.19 9.15 8.33
CA SER A 81 4.33 7.70 8.29
C SER A 81 3.14 7.03 7.60
N PHE A 82 1.92 7.48 7.91
CA PHE A 82 0.72 6.99 7.23
C PHE A 82 0.76 7.32 5.73
N ALA A 83 1.13 8.55 5.36
CA ALA A 83 1.18 8.98 3.97
C ALA A 83 2.24 8.20 3.17
N ALA A 84 3.40 7.90 3.78
CA ALA A 84 4.42 7.06 3.15
C ALA A 84 3.91 5.66 2.86
N GLY A 85 3.30 4.99 3.84
CA GLY A 85 2.69 3.67 3.63
C GLY A 85 1.58 3.70 2.59
N TYR A 86 0.70 4.71 2.63
CA TYR A 86 -0.40 4.85 1.68
C TYR A 86 0.07 5.08 0.25
N LEU A 87 1.11 5.89 0.05
CA LEU A 87 1.70 6.08 -1.28
C LEU A 87 2.27 4.77 -1.82
N LEU A 88 2.98 4.00 -0.99
CA LEU A 88 3.55 2.72 -1.40
C LEU A 88 2.47 1.69 -1.74
N HIS A 89 1.34 1.68 -1.02
CA HIS A 89 0.18 0.89 -1.41
C HIS A 89 -0.28 1.21 -2.84
N LEU A 90 -0.51 2.48 -3.13
CA LEU A 90 -1.00 2.91 -4.45
C LEU A 90 0.00 2.63 -5.59
N LEU A 91 1.30 2.77 -5.31
CA LEU A 91 2.34 2.45 -6.29
C LEU A 91 2.42 0.96 -6.61
N LEU A 92 2.21 0.10 -5.62
CA LEU A 92 2.13 -1.34 -5.85
C LEU A 92 0.88 -1.70 -6.65
N ASP A 93 -0.27 -1.16 -6.28
CA ASP A 93 -1.54 -1.38 -6.98
C ASP A 93 -1.48 -0.98 -8.46
N ASP A 94 -0.88 0.17 -8.77
CA ASP A 94 -0.66 0.60 -10.18
C ASP A 94 0.17 -0.43 -10.98
N THR A 95 0.96 -1.24 -10.30
CA THR A 95 1.85 -2.23 -10.93
C THR A 95 1.19 -3.59 -11.08
N VAL A 96 0.50 -4.05 -10.04
CA VAL A 96 -0.02 -5.43 -9.99
C VAL A 96 -1.44 -5.56 -10.52
N HIS A 97 -2.30 -4.55 -10.39
CA HIS A 97 -3.69 -4.66 -10.81
C HIS A 97 -3.90 -4.68 -12.33
N PRO A 98 -3.18 -3.91 -13.17
CA PRO A 98 -3.39 -3.97 -14.62
C PRO A 98 -3.24 -5.37 -15.23
N PRO A 99 -2.18 -6.14 -14.92
CA PRO A 99 -2.11 -7.52 -15.39
C PRO A 99 -3.21 -8.42 -14.79
N ILE A 100 -3.57 -8.25 -13.51
CA ILE A 100 -4.67 -9.01 -12.90
C ILE A 100 -5.97 -8.79 -13.66
N TYR A 101 -6.33 -7.53 -13.97
CA TYR A 101 -7.56 -7.23 -14.71
C TYR A 101 -7.57 -7.86 -16.09
N ARG A 102 -6.45 -7.82 -16.82
CA ARG A 102 -6.33 -8.49 -18.13
C ARG A 102 -6.54 -10.01 -17.99
N TRP A 103 -5.95 -10.65 -16.98
CA TRP A 103 -6.11 -12.08 -16.76
C TRP A 103 -7.51 -12.47 -16.29
N MET A 104 -8.23 -11.55 -15.63
CA MET A 104 -9.65 -11.76 -15.29
C MET A 104 -10.51 -11.87 -16.53
N GLU A 105 -10.24 -11.10 -17.59
CA GLU A 105 -10.91 -11.25 -18.89
C GLU A 105 -10.68 -12.64 -19.51
N GLU A 106 -9.55 -13.25 -19.20
CA GLU A 106 -9.20 -14.62 -19.58
C GLU A 106 -9.69 -15.70 -18.59
N GLY A 107 -10.55 -15.34 -17.63
CA GLY A 107 -11.15 -16.25 -16.65
C GLY A 107 -10.32 -16.51 -15.40
N ALA A 108 -9.29 -15.68 -15.11
CA ALA A 108 -8.61 -15.70 -13.82
C ALA A 108 -9.49 -15.07 -12.73
N SER A 109 -9.21 -15.38 -11.48
CA SER A 109 -9.88 -14.75 -10.32
C SER A 109 -8.95 -13.77 -9.66
N HIS A 110 -9.36 -12.51 -9.52
CA HIS A 110 -8.62 -11.47 -8.79
C HIS A 110 -8.15 -11.97 -7.41
N PHE A 111 -9.10 -12.45 -6.61
CA PHE A 111 -8.80 -12.97 -5.28
C PHE A 111 -7.77 -14.10 -5.28
N ARG A 112 -7.83 -15.03 -6.26
CA ARG A 112 -6.85 -16.11 -6.36
C ARG A 112 -5.46 -15.62 -6.71
N MET A 113 -5.35 -14.58 -7.54
CA MET A 113 -4.05 -14.01 -7.90
C MET A 113 -3.38 -13.36 -6.70
N GLU A 114 -4.13 -12.59 -5.92
CA GLU A 114 -3.64 -11.96 -4.70
C GLU A 114 -3.23 -13.00 -3.65
N VAL A 115 -4.07 -14.03 -3.43
CA VAL A 115 -3.72 -15.14 -2.54
C VAL A 115 -2.47 -15.88 -3.01
N ALA A 116 -2.34 -16.12 -4.31
CA ALA A 116 -1.19 -16.81 -4.88
C ALA A 116 0.10 -16.00 -4.71
N LEU A 117 0.04 -14.68 -4.91
CA LEU A 117 1.16 -13.77 -4.68
C LEU A 117 1.59 -13.80 -3.20
N ASP A 118 0.64 -13.66 -2.27
CA ASP A 118 0.92 -13.72 -0.83
C ASP A 118 1.58 -15.05 -0.44
N LEU A 119 1.14 -16.19 -1.00
CA LEU A 119 1.72 -17.50 -0.71
C LEU A 119 3.14 -17.64 -1.23
N ILE A 120 3.44 -17.16 -2.43
CA ILE A 120 4.80 -17.15 -2.99
C ILE A 120 5.73 -16.33 -2.09
N LEU A 121 5.29 -15.14 -1.69
CA LEU A 121 6.08 -14.28 -0.80
C LEU A 121 6.31 -14.91 0.57
N LEU A 122 5.33 -15.63 1.12
CA LEU A 122 5.49 -16.34 2.38
C LEU A 122 6.50 -17.48 2.25
N GLU A 123 6.45 -18.23 1.15
CA GLU A 123 7.39 -19.32 0.86
C GLU A 123 8.82 -18.77 0.72
N GLU A 124 9.02 -17.71 -0.06
CA GLU A 124 10.32 -17.04 -0.23
C GLU A 124 10.87 -16.49 1.10
N GLN A 125 10.00 -15.94 1.95
CA GLN A 125 10.37 -15.45 3.29
C GLN A 125 10.52 -16.58 4.32
N ARG A 126 10.31 -17.83 3.95
CA ARG A 126 10.27 -18.99 4.85
C ARG A 126 9.32 -18.81 6.04
N ARG A 127 8.18 -18.18 5.81
CA ARG A 127 7.14 -17.94 6.82
C ARG A 127 6.00 -18.92 6.65
N ALA A 128 5.55 -19.52 7.76
CA ALA A 128 4.42 -20.45 7.74
C ALA A 128 3.06 -19.75 7.62
N ASN A 129 2.96 -18.49 8.03
CA ASN A 129 1.70 -17.74 8.08
C ASN A 129 1.89 -16.30 7.62
N SER A 130 0.87 -15.74 6.99
CA SER A 130 0.81 -14.30 6.72
C SER A 130 0.91 -13.49 8.02
N PRO A 131 1.60 -12.35 8.00
CA PRO A 131 1.60 -11.45 9.15
C PRO A 131 0.16 -11.02 9.45
N LYS A 132 -0.15 -10.90 10.74
CA LYS A 132 -1.46 -10.39 11.16
C LYS A 132 -1.62 -8.94 10.70
N VAL A 133 -2.84 -8.58 10.32
CA VAL A 133 -3.17 -7.19 10.04
C VAL A 133 -2.91 -6.34 11.28
N HIS A 134 -2.03 -5.37 11.16
CA HIS A 134 -1.70 -4.44 12.23
C HIS A 134 -2.91 -3.54 12.53
N THR A 135 -3.30 -3.47 13.79
CA THR A 135 -4.40 -2.62 14.28
C THR A 135 -3.97 -1.72 15.42
N GLU A 136 -2.70 -1.75 15.77
CA GLU A 136 -2.13 -0.88 16.78
C GLU A 136 -2.23 0.59 16.36
N GLY A 137 -2.60 1.47 17.29
CA GLY A 137 -2.77 2.90 17.00
C GLY A 137 -3.90 3.24 16.03
N LYS A 138 -4.78 2.28 15.70
CA LYS A 138 -5.82 2.41 14.67
C LYS A 138 -6.72 3.63 14.83
N GLU A 139 -7.11 3.99 16.06
CA GLU A 139 -7.98 5.14 16.32
C GLU A 139 -7.30 6.46 15.98
N ARG A 140 -6.02 6.61 16.38
CA ARG A 140 -5.22 7.79 16.05
C ARG A 140 -5.00 7.87 14.54
N THR A 141 -4.58 6.76 13.94
CA THR A 141 -4.29 6.69 12.50
C THR A 141 -5.56 6.84 11.66
N ALA A 142 -6.71 6.33 12.10
CA ALA A 142 -7.97 6.53 11.39
C ALA A 142 -8.41 8.00 11.36
N ARG A 143 -8.18 8.75 12.43
CA ARG A 143 -8.37 10.22 12.41
C ARG A 143 -7.47 10.89 11.39
N THR A 144 -6.22 10.49 11.34
CA THR A 144 -5.25 10.95 10.34
C THR A 144 -5.71 10.57 8.94
N ALA A 145 -6.08 9.30 8.71
CA ALA A 145 -6.58 8.81 7.43
C ALA A 145 -7.82 9.57 6.95
N ALA A 146 -8.76 9.89 7.85
CA ALA A 146 -9.95 10.67 7.52
C ALA A 146 -9.62 12.07 6.99
N GLY A 147 -8.51 12.66 7.41
CA GLY A 147 -8.00 13.94 6.89
C GLY A 147 -7.44 13.84 5.47
N PHE A 148 -6.94 12.67 5.05
CA PHE A 148 -6.40 12.44 3.70
C PHE A 148 -7.41 11.85 2.74
N ILE A 149 -8.30 11.01 3.26
CA ILE A 149 -9.28 10.25 2.49
C ILE A 149 -10.63 10.98 2.55
N HIS A 150 -10.64 12.21 2.08
CA HIS A 150 -11.86 12.98 1.97
C HIS A 150 -12.79 12.37 0.88
N PRO A 151 -14.07 12.16 1.14
CA PRO A 151 -14.93 12.61 2.26
C PRO A 151 -15.26 11.50 3.30
N VAL A 152 -14.40 10.56 3.55
CA VAL A 152 -14.67 9.41 4.40
C VAL A 152 -14.56 9.76 5.87
N LYS A 153 -15.64 9.46 6.61
CA LYS A 153 -15.64 9.64 8.07
C LYS A 153 -14.78 8.56 8.74
N GLU A 154 -14.00 8.96 9.74
CA GLU A 154 -13.17 8.11 10.59
C GLU A 154 -13.82 6.76 10.95
N ARG A 155 -15.08 6.78 11.41
CA ARG A 155 -15.82 5.56 11.79
C ARG A 155 -15.95 4.53 10.65
N LYS A 156 -16.08 4.99 9.40
CA LYS A 156 -16.21 4.09 8.25
C LYS A 156 -14.88 3.42 7.92
N TYR A 157 -13.79 4.16 8.01
CA TYR A 157 -12.45 3.62 7.83
C TYR A 157 -12.13 2.59 8.92
N LEU A 158 -12.37 2.93 10.20
CA LEU A 158 -12.20 2.01 11.32
C LEU A 158 -13.04 0.74 11.18
N SER A 159 -14.32 0.88 10.84
CA SER A 159 -15.20 -0.27 10.63
C SER A 159 -14.70 -1.17 9.50
N GLY A 160 -14.21 -0.59 8.40
CA GLY A 160 -13.61 -1.32 7.29
C GLY A 160 -12.32 -2.02 7.70
N LEU A 161 -11.44 -1.35 8.42
CA LEU A 161 -10.20 -1.92 8.93
C LEU A 161 -10.46 -3.12 9.86
N TRP A 162 -11.46 -3.01 10.74
CA TRP A 162 -11.89 -4.12 11.60
C TRP A 162 -12.37 -5.32 10.79
N ARG A 163 -13.21 -5.10 9.79
CA ARG A 163 -13.71 -6.16 8.90
C ARG A 163 -12.58 -6.78 8.10
N MET A 164 -11.69 -5.97 7.55
CA MET A 164 -10.50 -6.42 6.85
C MET A 164 -9.64 -7.30 7.75
N ALA A 165 -9.29 -6.84 8.95
CA ALA A 165 -8.50 -7.61 9.91
C ALA A 165 -9.18 -8.93 10.29
N THR A 166 -10.48 -8.93 10.54
CA THR A 166 -11.24 -10.13 10.89
C THR A 166 -11.23 -11.15 9.76
N LEU A 167 -11.47 -10.70 8.52
CA LEU A 167 -11.49 -11.57 7.35
C LEU A 167 -10.09 -12.08 7.01
N SER A 168 -9.08 -11.21 6.96
CA SER A 168 -7.70 -11.61 6.70
C SER A 168 -7.21 -12.62 7.74
N ASN A 169 -7.43 -12.36 9.03
CA ASN A 169 -7.02 -13.28 10.09
C ASN A 169 -7.77 -14.63 10.06
N ARG A 170 -8.98 -14.66 9.48
CA ARG A 170 -9.78 -15.89 9.34
C ARG A 170 -9.38 -16.72 8.11
N PHE A 171 -9.02 -16.06 7.00
CA PHE A 171 -8.72 -16.70 5.73
C PHE A 171 -7.21 -16.88 5.47
N CYS A 172 -6.36 -16.10 6.12
CA CYS A 172 -4.90 -16.24 6.10
C CYS A 172 -4.39 -17.19 7.19
N GLY A 173 -5.22 -18.14 7.61
CA GLY A 173 -4.79 -19.31 8.36
C GLY A 173 -3.66 -20.05 7.61
N PRO A 174 -3.10 -21.14 8.16
CA PRO A 174 -1.88 -21.75 7.66
C PRO A 174 -1.93 -21.89 6.14
N GLY A 175 -0.96 -21.25 5.46
CA GLY A 175 -0.89 -21.15 4.00
C GLY A 175 -0.99 -22.49 3.26
N GLN A 176 -0.74 -23.58 3.96
CA GLN A 176 -0.92 -24.96 3.48
C GLN A 176 -2.38 -25.30 3.12
N ALA A 177 -3.37 -24.75 3.81
CA ALA A 177 -4.78 -25.04 3.52
C ALA A 177 -5.25 -24.41 2.19
N VAL A 178 -4.64 -23.28 1.78
CA VAL A 178 -5.02 -22.56 0.56
C VAL A 178 -4.16 -22.99 -0.64
N SER A 179 -2.93 -23.44 -0.41
CA SER A 179 -2.01 -23.88 -1.49
C SER A 179 -2.58 -25.04 -2.33
N GLY A 180 -3.37 -25.93 -1.72
CA GLY A 180 -4.05 -27.03 -2.42
C GLY A 180 -5.19 -26.61 -3.36
N VAL A 181 -5.67 -25.36 -3.23
CA VAL A 181 -6.79 -24.82 -4.04
C VAL A 181 -6.28 -24.04 -5.26
N LEU A 182 -5.01 -23.62 -5.26
CA LEU A 182 -4.43 -22.87 -6.36
C LEU A 182 -4.10 -23.77 -7.56
N ARG A 183 -4.54 -23.36 -8.74
CA ARG A 183 -4.19 -24.01 -10.00
C ARG A 183 -2.74 -23.66 -10.37
N GLN A 184 -2.09 -24.51 -11.17
CA GLN A 184 -0.74 -24.23 -11.69
C GLN A 184 -0.67 -22.89 -12.43
N ARG A 185 -1.73 -22.55 -13.20
CA ARG A 185 -1.85 -21.25 -13.86
C ARG A 185 -1.78 -20.09 -12.84
N ASP A 186 -2.49 -20.19 -11.70
CA ASP A 186 -2.52 -19.13 -10.68
C ASP A 186 -1.11 -18.90 -10.12
N LYS A 187 -0.33 -19.96 -9.90
CA LYS A 187 1.06 -19.87 -9.44
C LYS A 187 1.97 -19.19 -10.47
N THR A 188 1.85 -19.56 -11.75
CA THR A 188 2.65 -18.94 -12.82
C THR A 188 2.37 -17.44 -12.91
N LEU A 189 1.10 -17.04 -12.89
CA LEU A 189 0.71 -15.64 -12.93
C LEU A 189 1.18 -14.87 -11.67
N ALA A 190 1.15 -15.50 -10.50
CA ALA A 190 1.63 -14.90 -9.27
C ALA A 190 3.16 -14.68 -9.26
N HIS A 191 3.95 -15.57 -9.89
CA HIS A 191 5.38 -15.32 -10.10
C HIS A 191 5.61 -14.10 -11.01
N GLU A 192 4.81 -13.93 -12.07
CA GLU A 192 4.89 -12.71 -12.90
C GLU A 192 4.54 -11.45 -12.09
N LEU A 193 3.53 -11.50 -11.22
CA LEU A 193 3.20 -10.38 -10.33
C LEU A 193 4.34 -10.07 -9.37
N ARG A 194 4.97 -11.10 -8.79
CA ARG A 194 6.11 -10.96 -7.89
C ARG A 194 7.28 -10.27 -8.61
N ASP A 195 7.60 -10.69 -9.82
CA ASP A 195 8.69 -10.08 -10.60
C ASP A 195 8.39 -8.61 -10.94
N ARG A 196 7.14 -8.27 -11.26
CA ARG A 196 6.71 -6.89 -11.47
C ARG A 196 6.81 -6.05 -10.19
N MET A 197 6.40 -6.60 -9.07
CA MET A 197 6.52 -5.96 -7.76
C MET A 197 7.99 -5.66 -7.42
N GLU A 198 8.89 -6.64 -7.61
CA GLU A 198 10.32 -6.46 -7.39
C GLU A 198 10.91 -5.37 -8.30
N ALA A 199 10.53 -5.35 -9.57
CA ALA A 199 10.96 -4.32 -10.52
C ALA A 199 10.46 -2.92 -10.13
N GLN A 200 9.36 -2.82 -9.40
CA GLN A 200 8.77 -1.55 -8.96
C GLN A 200 9.44 -0.98 -7.70
N ILE A 201 10.21 -1.75 -6.94
CA ILE A 201 10.82 -1.29 -5.68
C ILE A 201 11.68 -0.04 -5.90
N LEU A 202 12.58 -0.06 -6.89
CA LEU A 202 13.46 1.07 -7.16
C LEU A 202 12.72 2.31 -7.71
N PRO A 203 11.78 2.21 -8.67
CA PRO A 203 10.91 3.32 -9.04
C PRO A 203 10.15 3.92 -7.85
N ALA A 204 9.58 3.10 -6.97
CA ALA A 204 8.83 3.55 -5.80
C ALA A 204 9.73 4.27 -4.77
N GLU A 205 10.94 3.77 -4.55
CA GLU A 205 11.97 4.45 -3.74
C GLU A 205 12.20 5.87 -4.25
N ARG A 206 12.48 6.01 -5.55
CA ARG A 206 12.76 7.31 -6.19
C ARG A 206 11.57 8.26 -6.14
N GLU A 207 10.35 7.75 -6.35
CA GLU A 207 9.15 8.58 -6.28
C GLU A 207 8.93 9.09 -4.85
N LEU A 208 9.07 8.24 -3.84
CA LEU A 208 8.96 8.63 -2.44
C LEU A 208 10.07 9.61 -2.05
N GLU A 209 11.31 9.36 -2.43
CA GLU A 209 12.43 10.26 -2.17
C GLU A 209 12.21 11.63 -2.82
N GLY A 210 11.77 11.68 -4.06
CA GLY A 210 11.47 12.93 -4.77
C GLY A 210 10.34 13.74 -4.11
N LEU A 211 9.38 13.08 -3.48
CA LEU A 211 8.31 13.76 -2.73
C LEU A 211 8.76 14.28 -1.36
N LEU A 212 9.77 13.65 -0.77
CA LEU A 212 10.33 14.05 0.53
C LEU A 212 11.35 15.19 0.41
N MET A 213 12.06 15.24 -0.72
CA MET A 213 13.04 16.30 -0.95
C MET A 213 12.34 17.64 -1.21
N PRO A 214 12.85 18.76 -0.66
CA PRO A 214 12.36 20.07 -1.04
C PRO A 214 12.55 20.25 -2.56
N ALA A 215 11.55 20.81 -3.22
CA ALA A 215 11.71 21.23 -4.60
C ALA A 215 12.98 22.10 -4.69
N ALA A 216 13.91 21.73 -5.57
CA ALA A 216 15.11 22.52 -5.77
C ALA A 216 14.67 23.98 -6.05
N GLU A 217 15.07 24.91 -5.19
CA GLU A 217 14.80 26.32 -5.47
C GLU A 217 15.33 26.64 -6.87
N PRO A 218 14.54 27.26 -7.75
CA PRO A 218 15.05 27.69 -9.03
C PRO A 218 16.25 28.59 -8.75
N LYS A 219 17.43 28.20 -9.26
CA LYS A 219 18.61 29.08 -9.20
C LYS A 219 18.21 30.39 -9.88
N VAL A 220 17.90 31.39 -9.11
CA VAL A 220 17.74 32.74 -9.61
C VAL A 220 19.14 33.18 -10.05
N GLU A 221 19.45 33.02 -11.32
CA GLU A 221 20.58 33.72 -11.92
C GLU A 221 20.31 35.21 -11.81
N LEU A 222 20.88 35.83 -10.79
CA LEU A 222 21.00 37.26 -10.73
C LEU A 222 21.86 37.69 -11.94
N ARG A 223 21.22 37.92 -13.09
CA ARG A 223 21.84 38.65 -14.17
C ARG A 223 22.19 40.02 -13.59
N LYS A 224 23.47 40.22 -13.30
CA LYS A 224 24.00 41.55 -13.03
C LYS A 224 23.67 42.37 -14.28
N VAL A 225 22.70 43.25 -14.18
CA VAL A 225 22.51 44.35 -15.11
C VAL A 225 23.64 45.36 -14.76
N ILE A 226 24.66 45.40 -15.62
CA ILE A 226 25.68 46.44 -15.65
C ILE A 226 25.15 47.58 -16.51
#